data_7a3bc958727f8375fb4c1da22f59d8b5
#
_entry.id   7a3bc958727f8375fb4c1da22f59d8b5
#
_cell.length_a   1.000
_cell.length_b   1.000
_cell.length_c   1.000
_cell.angle_alpha   90.00
_cell.angle_beta   90.00
_cell.angle_gamma   90.00
#
_symmetry.space_group_name_H-M   'P 1'
#
loop_
_entity.id
_entity.type
_entity.pdbx_description
1 polymer ?
#
loop_
_entity_poly.entity_id
_entity_poly.type
_entity_poly.pdbx_seq_one_letter_code
_entity_poly.pdbx_strand_id
1 'polypeptide(L)'
;MSKPFDMYVVGSLGPPDGWNPQETIKRYQAWPILQALSEGPVTQPFLAERSGLSVQATQDALEQLLRLGLARCSGGEYSLGFAWYSQADQDAIYRKTWPVATHLAERIYARRSEIDRQIDQVTARTWSELCDLRFALVGCFGLDWGGLETLKASGHLIHEKEQPGGRRYVLYAQESVEGFTQKDYAGSHSMAIDPTYTWSSFGDHSGRRFGLPDLVWELPGAVQRDETVPAPLRPLLGTPEVEGLDLHLGAAAEALVGLTRGEAPQGIGLSLLTAASALREGKPAIPIFFRQPEGQVIDGVVGAVQETLLAVVQAHYTALQTSLGDIGPLRSGISFGECFNLIWHVIFGQTNRVLAEQGYLADPEPTYPNEGRYRWWLTIS
;
A
#
# COMPACT_ATOMS: atom_id res chain seq x y z
N MET A 1 19.43 -20.58 -8.34
CA MET A 1 18.43 -19.60 -8.85
C MET A 1 18.21 -18.58 -7.76
N SER A 2 18.30 -17.32 -8.10
CA SER A 2 18.05 -16.22 -7.18
C SER A 2 16.56 -16.20 -6.80
N LYS A 3 16.25 -16.03 -5.52
CA LYS A 3 14.86 -15.91 -5.08
C LYS A 3 14.32 -14.55 -5.54
N PRO A 4 13.12 -14.47 -6.13
CA PRO A 4 12.52 -13.21 -6.47
C PRO A 4 12.24 -12.40 -5.19
N PHE A 5 12.28 -11.08 -5.30
CA PHE A 5 11.93 -10.20 -4.21
C PHE A 5 11.23 -8.94 -4.70
N ASP A 6 10.43 -8.36 -3.84
CA ASP A 6 9.70 -7.14 -4.08
C ASP A 6 10.33 -6.00 -3.27
N MET A 7 10.40 -4.81 -3.86
CA MET A 7 10.91 -3.62 -3.22
C MET A 7 9.78 -2.62 -3.02
N TYR A 8 9.69 -2.11 -1.81
CA TYR A 8 8.66 -1.18 -1.39
C TYR A 8 9.28 0.14 -0.94
N VAL A 9 8.57 1.21 -1.22
CA VAL A 9 8.93 2.57 -0.82
C VAL A 9 7.79 3.17 -0.03
N VAL A 10 8.13 3.70 1.13
CA VAL A 10 7.21 4.49 1.96
C VAL A 10 7.73 5.92 1.96
N GLY A 11 6.90 6.86 1.52
CA GLY A 11 7.30 8.25 1.27
C GLY A 11 7.40 8.57 -0.23
N SER A 12 8.20 9.59 -0.59
CA SER A 12 8.29 10.09 -1.98
C SER A 12 9.66 9.85 -2.60
N LEU A 13 9.69 9.07 -3.68
CA LEU A 13 10.90 8.93 -4.53
C LEU A 13 11.23 10.18 -5.35
N GLY A 14 10.26 11.08 -5.53
CA GLY A 14 10.40 12.22 -6.45
C GLY A 14 10.53 11.80 -7.92
N PRO A 15 10.99 12.70 -8.83
CA PRO A 15 11.09 12.43 -10.26
C PRO A 15 12.07 11.27 -10.57
N PRO A 16 11.94 10.64 -11.75
CA PRO A 16 12.83 9.58 -12.23
C PRO A 16 14.17 10.15 -12.71
N ASP A 17 15.00 10.64 -11.78
CA ASP A 17 16.33 11.17 -12.02
C ASP A 17 17.44 10.27 -11.42
N GLY A 18 18.67 10.76 -11.43
CA GLY A 18 19.82 10.03 -10.89
C GLY A 18 19.80 9.79 -9.38
N TRP A 19 18.82 10.32 -8.64
CA TRP A 19 18.58 10.11 -7.22
C TRP A 19 17.41 9.14 -6.95
N ASN A 20 16.74 8.65 -8.00
CA ASN A 20 15.71 7.65 -7.88
C ASN A 20 16.34 6.24 -7.79
N PRO A 21 16.15 5.50 -6.68
CA PRO A 21 16.76 4.19 -6.49
C PRO A 21 16.31 3.16 -7.53
N GLN A 22 15.04 3.16 -7.93
CA GLN A 22 14.51 2.18 -8.90
C GLN A 22 15.13 2.39 -10.28
N GLU A 23 15.24 3.64 -10.73
CA GLU A 23 15.89 3.98 -12.00
C GLU A 23 17.39 3.63 -11.98
N THR A 24 18.07 3.86 -10.85
CA THR A 24 19.48 3.51 -10.69
C THR A 24 19.69 2.01 -10.72
N ILE A 25 18.89 1.25 -9.97
CA ILE A 25 18.97 -0.22 -9.95
C ILE A 25 18.77 -0.79 -11.36
N LYS A 26 17.78 -0.29 -12.09
CA LYS A 26 17.48 -0.70 -13.47
C LYS A 26 18.64 -0.35 -14.41
N ARG A 27 19.11 0.89 -14.39
CA ARG A 27 20.17 1.39 -15.27
C ARG A 27 21.49 0.63 -15.14
N TYR A 28 21.89 0.32 -13.91
CA TYR A 28 23.15 -0.36 -13.60
C TYR A 28 22.99 -1.88 -13.45
N GLN A 29 21.82 -2.42 -13.75
CA GLN A 29 21.49 -3.85 -13.60
C GLN A 29 21.85 -4.38 -12.20
N ALA A 30 21.63 -3.56 -11.16
CA ALA A 30 22.16 -3.81 -9.82
C ALA A 30 21.36 -4.85 -9.00
N TRP A 31 20.28 -5.40 -9.54
CA TRP A 31 19.45 -6.41 -8.85
C TRP A 31 20.27 -7.62 -8.33
N PRO A 32 21.13 -8.27 -9.15
CA PRO A 32 21.91 -9.41 -8.67
C PRO A 32 22.90 -9.03 -7.57
N ILE A 33 23.42 -7.78 -7.58
CA ILE A 33 24.29 -7.26 -6.52
C ILE A 33 23.51 -7.13 -5.22
N LEU A 34 22.36 -6.46 -5.23
CA LEU A 34 21.50 -6.30 -4.04
C LEU A 34 21.08 -7.64 -3.46
N GLN A 35 20.81 -8.62 -4.32
CA GLN A 35 20.47 -9.96 -3.91
C GLN A 35 21.65 -10.67 -3.24
N ALA A 36 22.87 -10.57 -3.79
CA ALA A 36 24.04 -11.13 -3.13
C ALA A 36 24.33 -10.46 -1.78
N LEU A 37 24.10 -9.14 -1.67
CA LEU A 37 24.20 -8.39 -0.41
C LEU A 37 23.15 -8.79 0.64
N SER A 38 22.02 -9.34 0.23
CA SER A 38 20.98 -9.80 1.19
C SER A 38 21.41 -11.05 1.96
N GLU A 39 22.38 -11.81 1.43
CA GLU A 39 22.95 -12.99 2.09
C GLU A 39 23.97 -12.62 3.18
N GLY A 40 24.46 -11.38 3.21
CA GLY A 40 25.41 -10.87 4.20
C GLY A 40 26.48 -9.95 3.60
N PRO A 41 27.39 -9.42 4.42
CA PRO A 41 28.51 -8.62 3.96
C PRO A 41 29.47 -9.42 3.06
N VAL A 42 29.84 -8.86 1.91
CA VAL A 42 30.70 -9.53 0.93
C VAL A 42 31.63 -8.55 0.23
N THR A 43 32.74 -9.08 -0.34
CA THR A 43 33.71 -8.29 -1.07
C THR A 43 33.29 -8.02 -2.52
N GLN A 44 33.88 -6.99 -3.15
CA GLN A 44 33.57 -6.66 -4.55
C GLN A 44 33.90 -7.80 -5.55
N PRO A 45 35.01 -8.54 -5.44
CA PRO A 45 35.29 -9.67 -6.35
C PRO A 45 34.18 -10.74 -6.27
N PHE A 46 33.69 -11.05 -5.08
CA PHE A 46 32.59 -11.99 -4.89
C PHE A 46 31.28 -11.47 -5.53
N LEU A 47 31.02 -10.17 -5.42
CA LEU A 47 29.84 -9.56 -6.06
C LEU A 47 29.93 -9.64 -7.59
N ALA A 48 31.08 -9.40 -8.18
CA ALA A 48 31.26 -9.51 -9.63
C ALA A 48 31.02 -10.94 -10.12
N GLU A 49 31.59 -11.94 -9.43
CA GLU A 49 31.33 -13.35 -9.74
C GLU A 49 29.84 -13.72 -9.60
N ARG A 50 29.22 -13.34 -8.48
CA ARG A 50 27.84 -13.73 -8.14
C ARG A 50 26.80 -13.04 -9.03
N SER A 51 27.03 -11.78 -9.41
CA SER A 51 26.11 -11.00 -10.26
C SER A 51 26.23 -11.33 -11.74
N GLY A 52 27.35 -11.95 -12.17
CA GLY A 52 27.66 -12.18 -13.57
C GLY A 52 28.03 -10.90 -14.34
N LEU A 53 28.25 -9.79 -13.65
CA LEU A 53 28.72 -8.53 -14.23
C LEU A 53 30.23 -8.49 -14.34
N SER A 54 30.75 -7.68 -15.25
CA SER A 54 32.20 -7.41 -15.27
C SER A 54 32.61 -6.69 -13.98
N VAL A 55 33.91 -6.80 -13.61
CA VAL A 55 34.45 -6.09 -12.43
C VAL A 55 34.19 -4.60 -12.51
N GLN A 56 34.34 -3.98 -13.69
CA GLN A 56 34.07 -2.56 -13.88
C GLN A 56 32.57 -2.23 -13.73
N ALA A 57 31.69 -3.01 -14.34
CA ALA A 57 30.23 -2.79 -14.20
C ALA A 57 29.77 -2.97 -12.74
N THR A 58 30.35 -3.93 -12.02
CA THR A 58 30.07 -4.12 -10.59
C THR A 58 30.56 -2.94 -9.77
N GLN A 59 31.73 -2.39 -10.07
CA GLN A 59 32.25 -1.18 -9.41
C GLN A 59 31.33 0.01 -9.65
N ASP A 60 30.97 0.27 -10.91
CA ASP A 60 30.11 1.39 -11.30
C ASP A 60 28.75 1.29 -10.59
N ALA A 61 28.17 0.10 -10.52
CA ALA A 61 26.92 -0.15 -9.80
C ALA A 61 27.08 0.09 -8.30
N LEU A 62 28.12 -0.43 -7.66
CA LEU A 62 28.40 -0.25 -6.23
C LEU A 62 28.59 1.23 -5.87
N GLU A 63 29.30 2.00 -6.69
CA GLU A 63 29.47 3.45 -6.49
C GLU A 63 28.11 4.15 -6.45
N GLN A 64 27.20 3.80 -7.35
CA GLN A 64 25.86 4.37 -7.36
C GLN A 64 24.99 3.89 -6.18
N LEU A 65 25.06 2.61 -5.81
CA LEU A 65 24.37 2.07 -4.65
C LEU A 65 24.84 2.72 -3.34
N LEU A 66 26.16 2.95 -3.20
CA LEU A 66 26.75 3.68 -2.06
C LEU A 66 26.27 5.14 -2.04
N ARG A 67 26.31 5.82 -3.20
CA ARG A 67 25.86 7.20 -3.35
C ARG A 67 24.41 7.39 -2.92
N LEU A 68 23.56 6.41 -3.20
CA LEU A 68 22.13 6.42 -2.85
C LEU A 68 21.85 5.84 -1.45
N GLY A 69 22.86 5.39 -0.71
CA GLY A 69 22.66 4.73 0.58
C GLY A 69 22.03 3.34 0.50
N LEU A 70 21.93 2.76 -0.70
CA LEU A 70 21.37 1.41 -0.91
C LEU A 70 22.37 0.31 -0.54
N ALA A 71 23.66 0.63 -0.52
CA ALA A 71 24.73 -0.20 0.02
C ALA A 71 25.56 0.59 1.04
N ARG A 72 26.28 -0.11 1.89
CA ARG A 72 27.29 0.41 2.82
C ARG A 72 28.59 -0.33 2.57
N CYS A 73 29.72 0.32 2.85
CA CYS A 73 31.05 -0.31 2.76
C CYS A 73 31.78 -0.11 4.09
N SER A 74 32.30 -1.19 4.66
CA SER A 74 33.12 -1.16 5.86
C SER A 74 34.21 -2.22 5.75
N GLY A 75 35.47 -1.84 5.95
CA GLY A 75 36.60 -2.79 5.88
C GLY A 75 36.77 -3.48 4.53
N GLY A 76 36.25 -2.92 3.43
CA GLY A 76 36.32 -3.54 2.09
C GLY A 76 35.20 -4.54 1.80
N GLU A 77 34.26 -4.72 2.76
CA GLU A 77 33.05 -5.50 2.58
C GLU A 77 31.84 -4.58 2.38
N TYR A 78 30.95 -5.00 1.50
CA TYR A 78 29.70 -4.31 1.18
C TYR A 78 28.52 -5.03 1.82
N SER A 79 27.57 -4.26 2.32
CA SER A 79 26.30 -4.74 2.91
C SER A 79 25.14 -3.89 2.43
N LEU A 80 23.90 -4.37 2.63
CA LEU A 80 22.69 -3.57 2.33
C LEU A 80 22.59 -2.34 3.21
N GLY A 81 22.15 -1.22 2.62
CA GLY A 81 21.86 0.03 3.31
C GLY A 81 20.42 0.18 3.80
N PHE A 82 19.55 -0.77 3.49
CA PHE A 82 18.12 -0.75 3.79
C PHE A 82 17.64 -2.11 4.32
N ALA A 83 16.41 -2.14 4.82
CA ALA A 83 15.82 -3.36 5.39
C ALA A 83 15.53 -4.40 4.31
N TRP A 84 16.02 -5.63 4.51
CA TRP A 84 15.74 -6.79 3.68
C TRP A 84 15.15 -7.89 4.56
N TYR A 85 13.95 -8.36 4.20
CA TYR A 85 13.24 -9.40 4.93
C TYR A 85 13.24 -10.71 4.16
N SER A 86 13.89 -11.73 4.73
CA SER A 86 13.76 -13.10 4.26
C SER A 86 12.35 -13.64 4.53
N GLN A 87 12.01 -14.76 3.91
CA GLN A 87 10.76 -15.46 4.23
C GLN A 87 10.67 -15.80 5.72
N ALA A 88 11.77 -16.24 6.34
CA ALA A 88 11.79 -16.55 7.76
C ALA A 88 11.54 -15.33 8.65
N ASP A 89 12.06 -14.14 8.26
CA ASP A 89 11.77 -12.88 8.95
C ASP A 89 10.29 -12.51 8.82
N GLN A 90 9.74 -12.63 7.62
CA GLN A 90 8.33 -12.36 7.35
C GLN A 90 7.42 -13.28 8.18
N ASP A 91 7.71 -14.58 8.19
CA ASP A 91 6.97 -15.56 8.99
C ASP A 91 7.07 -15.27 10.51
N ALA A 92 8.24 -14.83 10.97
CA ALA A 92 8.44 -14.44 12.35
C ALA A 92 7.61 -13.20 12.71
N ILE A 93 7.64 -12.17 11.86
CA ILE A 93 6.84 -10.94 12.03
C ILE A 93 5.37 -11.33 12.08
N TYR A 94 4.88 -12.07 11.09
CA TYR A 94 3.47 -12.45 10.97
C TYR A 94 2.94 -13.17 12.23
N ARG A 95 3.70 -14.14 12.73
CA ARG A 95 3.31 -14.86 13.95
C ARG A 95 3.37 -14.02 15.21
N LYS A 96 4.39 -13.16 15.32
CA LYS A 96 4.60 -12.35 16.53
C LYS A 96 3.66 -11.16 16.63
N THR A 97 3.16 -10.67 15.50
CA THR A 97 2.22 -9.54 15.44
C THR A 97 0.77 -9.97 15.65
N TRP A 98 0.43 -11.23 15.37
CA TRP A 98 -0.96 -11.72 15.44
C TRP A 98 -1.67 -11.43 16.79
N PRO A 99 -1.06 -11.65 17.97
CA PRO A 99 -1.71 -11.30 19.23
C PRO A 99 -1.98 -9.81 19.39
N VAL A 100 -1.10 -8.95 18.87
CA VAL A 100 -1.27 -7.49 18.89
C VAL A 100 -2.41 -7.06 17.98
N ALA A 101 -2.47 -7.62 16.77
CA ALA A 101 -3.53 -7.36 15.81
C ALA A 101 -4.90 -7.81 16.33
N THR A 102 -4.98 -9.00 16.96
CA THR A 102 -6.20 -9.48 17.59
C THR A 102 -6.66 -8.54 18.71
N HIS A 103 -5.74 -8.15 19.60
CA HIS A 103 -6.05 -7.20 20.67
C HIS A 103 -6.53 -5.86 20.11
N LEU A 104 -5.89 -5.34 19.05
CA LEU A 104 -6.32 -4.09 18.40
C LEU A 104 -7.72 -4.24 17.79
N ALA A 105 -8.01 -5.34 17.12
CA ALA A 105 -9.33 -5.61 16.57
C ALA A 105 -10.41 -5.65 17.66
N GLU A 106 -10.17 -6.34 18.78
CA GLU A 106 -11.07 -6.39 19.92
C GLU A 106 -11.34 -4.99 20.51
N ARG A 107 -10.30 -4.16 20.61
CA ARG A 107 -10.42 -2.80 21.14
C ARG A 107 -11.22 -1.89 20.21
N ILE A 108 -11.01 -1.99 18.89
CA ILE A 108 -11.81 -1.26 17.90
C ILE A 108 -13.26 -1.76 17.93
N TYR A 109 -13.48 -3.06 17.93
CA TYR A 109 -14.82 -3.64 17.98
C TYR A 109 -15.60 -3.24 19.26
N ALA A 110 -14.91 -3.10 20.39
CA ALA A 110 -15.52 -2.62 21.62
C ALA A 110 -16.06 -1.18 21.48
N ARG A 111 -15.48 -0.35 20.61
CA ARG A 111 -15.95 1.03 20.31
C ARG A 111 -16.92 1.11 19.12
N ARG A 112 -17.35 -0.01 18.56
CA ARG A 112 -18.16 -0.05 17.34
C ARG A 112 -19.39 0.84 17.35
N SER A 113 -20.11 0.90 18.48
CA SER A 113 -21.34 1.71 18.58
C SER A 113 -21.07 3.22 18.54
N GLU A 114 -19.89 3.65 18.99
CA GLU A 114 -19.42 5.04 18.88
C GLU A 114 -19.06 5.37 17.44
N ILE A 115 -18.25 4.51 16.82
CA ILE A 115 -17.78 4.64 15.44
C ILE A 115 -18.96 4.63 14.47
N ASP A 116 -19.86 3.66 14.60
CA ASP A 116 -21.04 3.51 13.72
C ASP A 116 -21.95 4.73 13.76
N ARG A 117 -22.17 5.29 14.96
CA ARG A 117 -23.00 6.51 15.13
C ARG A 117 -22.41 7.71 14.37
N GLN A 118 -21.09 7.76 14.20
CA GLN A 118 -20.46 8.79 13.38
C GLN A 118 -20.60 8.46 11.89
N ILE A 119 -20.34 7.22 11.49
CA ILE A 119 -20.49 6.77 10.10
C ILE A 119 -21.92 6.95 9.59
N ASP A 120 -22.93 6.76 10.44
CA ASP A 120 -24.33 6.97 10.07
C ASP A 120 -24.66 8.42 9.67
N GLN A 121 -23.76 9.37 9.96
CA GLN A 121 -23.93 10.79 9.59
C GLN A 121 -23.34 11.11 8.21
N VAL A 122 -22.52 10.24 7.59
CA VAL A 122 -21.98 10.50 6.26
C VAL A 122 -23.05 10.24 5.19
N THR A 123 -23.09 11.07 4.17
CA THR A 123 -24.08 11.01 3.09
C THR A 123 -24.04 9.67 2.35
N ALA A 124 -22.85 9.09 2.18
CA ALA A 124 -22.66 7.79 1.55
C ALA A 124 -23.47 6.66 2.22
N ARG A 125 -23.85 6.81 3.49
CA ARG A 125 -24.70 5.86 4.22
C ARG A 125 -26.08 5.64 3.57
N THR A 126 -26.54 6.56 2.74
CA THR A 126 -27.83 6.45 2.04
C THR A 126 -27.82 5.42 0.89
N TRP A 127 -26.65 5.02 0.40
CA TRP A 127 -26.49 4.04 -0.70
C TRP A 127 -25.41 2.99 -0.48
N SER A 128 -24.52 3.16 0.52
CA SER A 128 -23.45 2.22 0.81
C SER A 128 -23.73 1.40 2.07
N GLU A 129 -23.31 0.14 2.04
CA GLU A 129 -23.41 -0.72 3.21
C GLU A 129 -22.46 -0.25 4.31
N LEU A 130 -22.87 -0.42 5.57
CA LEU A 130 -22.07 0.03 6.72
C LEU A 130 -20.71 -0.65 6.80
N CYS A 131 -20.62 -1.93 6.44
CA CYS A 131 -19.35 -2.66 6.42
C CYS A 131 -18.37 -2.12 5.36
N ASP A 132 -18.85 -1.66 4.20
CA ASP A 132 -18.00 -1.04 3.17
C ASP A 132 -17.49 0.34 3.63
N LEU A 133 -18.32 1.13 4.30
CA LEU A 133 -17.91 2.41 4.89
C LEU A 133 -16.89 2.22 6.00
N ARG A 134 -17.08 1.21 6.87
CA ARG A 134 -16.09 0.86 7.90
C ARG A 134 -14.78 0.38 7.27
N PHE A 135 -14.85 -0.39 6.19
CA PHE A 135 -13.65 -0.87 5.48
C PHE A 135 -12.78 0.31 4.99
N ALA A 136 -13.39 1.35 4.44
CA ALA A 136 -12.69 2.56 4.05
C ALA A 136 -12.23 3.40 5.26
N LEU A 137 -13.17 3.75 6.17
CA LEU A 137 -12.89 4.74 7.23
C LEU A 137 -12.08 4.16 8.39
N VAL A 138 -12.37 2.93 8.82
CA VAL A 138 -11.62 2.27 9.90
C VAL A 138 -10.38 1.57 9.34
N GLY A 139 -10.56 0.75 8.28
CA GLY A 139 -9.49 -0.07 7.74
C GLY A 139 -8.40 0.73 7.04
N CYS A 140 -8.77 1.65 6.15
CA CYS A 140 -7.82 2.45 5.40
C CYS A 140 -7.51 3.79 6.09
N PHE A 141 -8.50 4.68 6.26
CA PHE A 141 -8.23 6.03 6.78
C PHE A 141 -7.72 5.98 8.22
N GLY A 142 -8.27 5.10 9.08
CA GLY A 142 -7.89 4.99 10.48
C GLY A 142 -6.60 4.18 10.69
N LEU A 143 -6.57 2.93 10.24
CA LEU A 143 -5.47 2.00 10.54
C LEU A 143 -4.27 2.15 9.59
N ASP A 144 -4.47 2.38 8.29
CA ASP A 144 -3.37 2.58 7.35
C ASP A 144 -2.88 4.03 7.42
N TRP A 145 -3.54 4.98 6.78
CA TRP A 145 -3.05 6.36 6.68
C TRP A 145 -2.94 7.06 8.03
N GLY A 146 -4.01 7.02 8.81
CA GLY A 146 -4.04 7.62 10.13
C GLY A 146 -3.10 6.93 11.12
N GLY A 147 -2.96 5.62 11.00
CA GLY A 147 -2.05 4.82 11.81
C GLY A 147 -0.59 5.18 11.57
N LEU A 148 -0.18 5.26 10.31
CA LEU A 148 1.18 5.65 9.93
C LEU A 148 1.53 7.05 10.48
N GLU A 149 0.65 8.04 10.30
CA GLU A 149 0.90 9.39 10.81
C GLU A 149 0.93 9.46 12.35
N THR A 150 0.03 8.73 13.02
CA THR A 150 -0.02 8.68 14.50
C THR A 150 1.25 8.04 15.08
N LEU A 151 1.70 6.93 14.49
CA LEU A 151 2.89 6.22 14.94
C LEU A 151 4.18 7.00 14.65
N LYS A 152 4.23 7.72 13.53
CA LYS A 152 5.29 8.67 13.19
C LYS A 152 5.34 9.81 14.23
N ALA A 153 4.21 10.45 14.48
CA ALA A 153 4.12 11.56 15.44
C ALA A 153 4.49 11.14 16.87
N SER A 154 4.19 9.92 17.26
CA SER A 154 4.54 9.35 18.58
C SER A 154 5.97 8.78 18.66
N GLY A 155 6.74 8.79 17.56
CA GLY A 155 8.12 8.31 17.51
C GLY A 155 8.29 6.78 17.48
N HIS A 156 7.21 6.01 17.30
CA HIS A 156 7.28 4.56 17.20
C HIS A 156 7.69 4.08 15.79
N LEU A 157 7.45 4.91 14.77
CA LEU A 157 7.67 4.56 13.37
C LEU A 157 8.46 5.66 12.67
N ILE A 158 9.44 5.26 11.85
CA ILE A 158 10.15 6.15 10.94
C ILE A 158 9.54 5.95 9.55
N HIS A 159 8.61 6.83 9.19
CA HIS A 159 7.90 6.79 7.92
C HIS A 159 8.72 7.40 6.77
N GLU A 160 9.45 8.45 7.07
CA GLU A 160 10.30 9.16 6.13
C GLU A 160 11.68 9.40 6.74
N LYS A 161 12.71 9.04 5.99
CA LYS A 161 14.10 9.27 6.33
C LYS A 161 14.71 10.15 5.26
N GLU A 162 15.52 11.12 5.63
CA GLU A 162 16.27 11.90 4.68
C GLU A 162 17.24 11.00 3.93
N GLN A 163 17.16 11.05 2.61
CA GLN A 163 17.96 10.25 1.69
C GLN A 163 18.83 11.18 0.84
N PRO A 164 19.90 10.68 0.26
CA PRO A 164 20.72 11.45 -0.67
C PRO A 164 19.89 12.10 -1.77
N GLY A 165 20.30 13.32 -2.19
CA GLY A 165 19.55 14.11 -3.17
C GLY A 165 18.29 14.81 -2.60
N GLY A 166 18.18 14.94 -1.26
CA GLY A 166 17.08 15.63 -0.60
C GLY A 166 15.74 14.90 -0.67
N ARG A 167 15.77 13.59 -0.96
CA ARG A 167 14.59 12.73 -0.96
C ARG A 167 14.18 12.35 0.46
N ARG A 168 12.91 11.98 0.64
CA ARG A 168 12.40 11.57 1.95
C ARG A 168 11.56 10.30 1.79
N TYR A 169 12.18 9.17 2.09
CA TYR A 169 11.53 7.86 2.02
C TYR A 169 12.23 6.84 2.94
N VAL A 170 11.52 5.77 3.24
CA VAL A 170 12.09 4.51 3.75
C VAL A 170 11.93 3.46 2.65
N LEU A 171 13.00 2.72 2.40
CA LEU A 171 13.04 1.62 1.46
C LEU A 171 13.15 0.32 2.23
N TYR A 172 12.38 -0.67 1.83
CA TYR A 172 12.59 -2.04 2.26
C TYR A 172 12.34 -3.02 1.11
N ALA A 173 12.91 -4.21 1.22
CA ALA A 173 12.65 -5.29 0.30
C ALA A 173 12.29 -6.57 1.08
N GLN A 174 11.50 -7.42 0.47
CA GLN A 174 11.13 -8.71 1.02
C GLN A 174 11.21 -9.80 -0.04
N GLU A 175 11.61 -11.00 0.34
CA GLU A 175 11.51 -12.16 -0.54
C GLU A 175 10.05 -12.31 -0.97
N SER A 176 9.82 -12.43 -2.28
CA SER A 176 8.49 -12.67 -2.82
C SER A 176 8.05 -14.08 -2.42
N VAL A 177 7.08 -14.15 -1.53
CA VAL A 177 6.53 -15.40 -1.00
C VAL A 177 5.06 -15.43 -1.35
N GLU A 178 4.67 -16.49 -2.03
CA GLU A 178 3.26 -16.71 -2.28
C GLU A 178 2.50 -16.83 -0.95
N GLY A 179 1.64 -15.86 -0.65
CA GLY A 179 0.66 -15.95 0.44
C GLY A 179 0.92 -15.18 1.73
N PHE A 180 2.05 -14.51 1.92
CA PHE A 180 2.37 -13.89 3.21
C PHE A 180 1.55 -12.62 3.52
N THR A 181 1.68 -11.56 2.72
CA THR A 181 0.89 -10.32 2.87
C THR A 181 -0.30 -10.27 1.92
N GLN A 182 -0.41 -11.24 1.02
CA GLN A 182 -1.39 -11.24 -0.07
C GLN A 182 -2.84 -11.43 0.40
N LYS A 183 -3.04 -11.96 1.62
CA LYS A 183 -4.38 -12.29 2.15
C LYS A 183 -4.90 -11.30 3.17
N ASP A 184 -4.07 -10.37 3.61
CA ASP A 184 -4.44 -9.39 4.63
C ASP A 184 -4.73 -8.04 3.97
N TYR A 185 -5.72 -7.32 4.47
CA TYR A 185 -6.11 -6.02 3.91
C TYR A 185 -5.14 -4.92 4.37
N ALA A 186 -4.06 -4.73 3.60
CA ALA A 186 -2.95 -3.85 3.95
C ALA A 186 -2.44 -2.96 2.80
N GLY A 187 -3.08 -2.98 1.64
CA GLY A 187 -2.62 -2.21 0.48
C GLY A 187 -3.58 -1.11 0.08
N SER A 188 -3.13 0.14 0.09
CA SER A 188 -3.89 1.29 -0.41
C SER A 188 -3.26 1.86 -1.68
N HIS A 189 -4.11 2.25 -2.64
CA HIS A 189 -3.71 3.07 -3.77
C HIS A 189 -4.57 4.32 -3.80
N SER A 190 -3.99 5.46 -4.14
CA SER A 190 -4.71 6.72 -4.29
C SER A 190 -4.21 7.47 -5.51
N MET A 191 -5.16 8.04 -6.24
CA MET A 191 -4.91 8.89 -7.40
C MET A 191 -5.66 10.21 -7.24
N ALA A 192 -4.94 11.28 -6.93
CA ALA A 192 -5.48 12.63 -6.99
C ALA A 192 -5.56 13.07 -8.46
N ILE A 193 -6.76 13.43 -8.91
CA ILE A 193 -7.00 13.91 -10.27
C ILE A 193 -6.72 15.42 -10.33
N ASP A 194 -7.20 16.13 -9.33
CA ASP A 194 -7.03 17.55 -9.10
C ASP A 194 -7.17 17.83 -7.59
N PRO A 195 -7.16 19.08 -7.14
CA PRO A 195 -7.39 19.39 -5.72
C PRO A 195 -8.75 18.95 -5.18
N THR A 196 -9.72 18.66 -6.07
CA THR A 196 -11.11 18.34 -5.69
C THR A 196 -11.33 16.84 -5.54
N TYR A 197 -10.80 16.04 -6.48
CA TYR A 197 -11.15 14.62 -6.59
C TYR A 197 -9.96 13.70 -6.34
N THR A 198 -10.14 12.75 -5.43
CA THR A 198 -9.18 11.67 -5.18
C THR A 198 -9.89 10.32 -5.24
N TRP A 199 -9.51 9.50 -6.21
CA TRP A 199 -9.88 8.09 -6.25
C TRP A 199 -8.96 7.29 -5.34
N SER A 200 -9.53 6.36 -4.58
CA SER A 200 -8.74 5.49 -3.69
C SER A 200 -9.26 4.07 -3.71
N SER A 201 -8.36 3.11 -3.55
CA SER A 201 -8.68 1.70 -3.31
C SER A 201 -7.90 1.17 -2.11
N PHE A 202 -8.45 0.17 -1.46
CA PHE A 202 -7.84 -0.51 -0.34
C PHE A 202 -8.22 -1.99 -0.33
N GLY A 203 -7.26 -2.85 0.01
CA GLY A 203 -7.49 -4.28 0.04
C GLY A 203 -6.22 -5.10 0.18
N ASP A 204 -6.28 -6.35 -0.26
CA ASP A 204 -5.13 -7.25 -0.27
C ASP A 204 -4.26 -7.05 -1.54
N HIS A 205 -3.16 -7.77 -1.60
CA HIS A 205 -2.24 -7.80 -2.73
C HIS A 205 -2.30 -9.13 -3.51
N SER A 206 -3.38 -9.92 -3.32
CA SER A 206 -3.49 -11.27 -3.91
C SER A 206 -3.76 -11.28 -5.41
N GLY A 207 -4.19 -10.15 -5.97
CA GLY A 207 -4.56 -10.06 -7.37
C GLY A 207 -4.57 -8.63 -7.88
N ARG A 208 -5.05 -8.47 -9.13
CA ARG A 208 -5.19 -7.16 -9.75
C ARG A 208 -6.40 -6.43 -9.21
N ARG A 209 -6.40 -5.12 -9.35
CA ARG A 209 -7.52 -4.27 -9.02
C ARG A 209 -8.01 -3.55 -10.27
N PHE A 210 -9.31 -3.61 -10.53
CA PHE A 210 -9.95 -2.98 -11.69
C PHE A 210 -10.92 -1.87 -11.31
N GLY A 211 -10.77 -1.30 -10.11
CA GLY A 211 -11.39 -0.03 -9.74
C GLY A 211 -10.78 1.15 -10.48
N LEU A 212 -11.48 2.27 -10.61
CA LEU A 212 -10.97 3.44 -11.36
C LEU A 212 -9.59 3.91 -10.88
N PRO A 213 -9.24 3.92 -9.57
CA PRO A 213 -7.90 4.31 -9.14
C PRO A 213 -6.79 3.40 -9.67
N ASP A 214 -7.13 2.17 -10.07
CA ASP A 214 -6.15 1.14 -10.44
C ASP A 214 -6.11 0.88 -11.96
N LEU A 215 -7.15 1.22 -12.71
CA LEU A 215 -7.25 0.91 -14.14
C LEU A 215 -6.08 1.45 -14.96
N VAL A 216 -5.58 2.64 -14.62
CA VAL A 216 -4.45 3.29 -15.33
C VAL A 216 -3.19 2.44 -15.27
N TRP A 217 -3.00 1.67 -14.20
CA TRP A 217 -1.83 0.82 -13.98
C TRP A 217 -2.07 -0.63 -14.37
N GLU A 218 -3.23 -1.16 -14.01
CA GLU A 218 -3.51 -2.59 -14.13
C GLU A 218 -3.87 -3.00 -15.56
N LEU A 219 -4.66 -2.20 -16.26
CA LEU A 219 -5.13 -2.56 -17.61
C LEU A 219 -3.98 -2.63 -18.63
N PRO A 220 -3.09 -1.63 -18.76
CA PRO A 220 -1.94 -1.73 -19.65
C PRO A 220 -1.00 -2.89 -19.28
N GLY A 221 -0.78 -3.12 -17.98
CA GLY A 221 0.05 -4.22 -17.51
C GLY A 221 -0.54 -5.60 -17.84
N ALA A 222 -1.85 -5.79 -17.71
CA ALA A 222 -2.52 -7.03 -18.07
C ALA A 222 -2.41 -7.30 -19.59
N VAL A 223 -2.61 -6.28 -20.41
CA VAL A 223 -2.46 -6.39 -21.88
C VAL A 223 -1.04 -6.76 -22.28
N GLN A 224 -0.02 -6.12 -21.68
CA GLN A 224 1.38 -6.43 -21.99
C GLN A 224 1.79 -7.86 -21.62
N ARG A 225 1.13 -8.47 -20.65
CA ARG A 225 1.41 -9.84 -20.20
C ARG A 225 0.48 -10.89 -20.82
N ASP A 226 -0.35 -10.50 -21.77
CA ASP A 226 -1.37 -11.36 -22.38
C ASP A 226 -2.29 -12.02 -21.34
N GLU A 227 -2.60 -11.30 -20.28
CA GLU A 227 -3.48 -11.76 -19.21
C GLU A 227 -4.95 -11.55 -19.58
N THR A 228 -5.83 -12.32 -18.95
CA THR A 228 -7.28 -12.16 -19.17
C THR A 228 -7.77 -10.84 -18.60
N VAL A 229 -8.21 -9.95 -19.46
CA VAL A 229 -8.87 -8.69 -19.08
C VAL A 229 -10.36 -8.97 -18.86
N PRO A 230 -10.96 -8.46 -17.76
CA PRO A 230 -12.39 -8.59 -17.50
C PRO A 230 -13.25 -8.14 -18.67
N ALA A 231 -14.30 -8.91 -18.98
CA ALA A 231 -15.14 -8.66 -20.14
C ALA A 231 -15.72 -7.23 -20.23
N PRO A 232 -16.16 -6.58 -19.12
CA PRO A 232 -16.65 -5.20 -19.17
C PRO A 232 -15.58 -4.18 -19.54
N LEU A 233 -14.30 -4.47 -19.31
CA LEU A 233 -13.18 -3.57 -19.59
C LEU A 233 -12.59 -3.77 -21.00
N ARG A 234 -12.88 -4.90 -21.66
CA ARG A 234 -12.38 -5.20 -23.02
C ARG A 234 -12.72 -4.12 -24.06
N PRO A 235 -13.93 -3.53 -24.06
CA PRO A 235 -14.25 -2.47 -25.01
C PRO A 235 -13.36 -1.23 -24.89
N LEU A 236 -12.70 -1.03 -23.76
CA LEU A 236 -11.75 0.08 -23.57
C LEU A 236 -10.40 -0.17 -24.25
N LEU A 237 -10.06 -1.43 -24.55
CA LEU A 237 -8.77 -1.78 -25.14
C LEU A 237 -8.63 -1.22 -26.56
N GLY A 238 -7.54 -0.51 -26.82
CA GLY A 238 -7.27 0.08 -28.12
C GLY A 238 -8.19 1.24 -28.51
N THR A 239 -8.92 1.79 -27.56
CA THR A 239 -9.74 2.99 -27.75
C THR A 239 -8.97 4.24 -27.27
N PRO A 240 -9.31 5.44 -27.78
CA PRO A 240 -8.74 6.69 -27.27
C PRO A 240 -8.97 6.87 -25.76
N GLU A 241 -10.04 6.30 -25.23
CA GLU A 241 -10.36 6.35 -23.80
C GLU A 241 -9.33 5.62 -22.93
N VAL A 242 -8.72 4.54 -23.44
CA VAL A 242 -7.64 3.85 -22.72
C VAL A 242 -6.34 4.65 -22.77
N GLU A 243 -6.03 5.26 -23.93
CA GLU A 243 -4.82 6.06 -24.08
C GLU A 243 -4.86 7.35 -23.23
N GLY A 244 -6.07 7.87 -22.97
CA GLY A 244 -6.31 9.07 -22.15
C GLY A 244 -7.07 8.76 -20.86
N LEU A 245 -7.01 7.55 -20.35
CA LEU A 245 -7.85 7.10 -19.23
C LEU A 245 -7.67 7.96 -17.97
N ASP A 246 -6.46 8.38 -17.67
CA ASP A 246 -6.13 9.30 -16.59
C ASP A 246 -6.82 10.66 -16.76
N LEU A 247 -6.96 11.15 -17.99
CA LEU A 247 -7.64 12.41 -18.32
C LEU A 247 -9.16 12.33 -18.16
N HIS A 248 -9.72 11.11 -18.23
CA HIS A 248 -11.18 10.91 -18.13
C HIS A 248 -11.66 10.55 -16.72
N LEU A 249 -10.74 10.32 -15.77
CA LEU A 249 -11.09 10.02 -14.39
C LEU A 249 -11.80 11.18 -13.68
N GLY A 250 -11.48 12.42 -14.07
CA GLY A 250 -12.21 13.62 -13.60
C GLY A 250 -13.66 13.62 -14.06
N ALA A 251 -13.92 13.34 -15.35
CA ALA A 251 -15.27 13.24 -15.88
C ALA A 251 -16.07 12.10 -15.21
N ALA A 252 -15.42 11.01 -14.84
CA ALA A 252 -16.04 9.94 -14.07
C ALA A 252 -16.41 10.38 -12.64
N ALA A 253 -15.55 11.17 -11.99
CA ALA A 253 -15.84 11.72 -10.67
C ALA A 253 -17.04 12.69 -10.72
N GLU A 254 -17.06 13.61 -11.69
CA GLU A 254 -18.18 14.55 -11.91
C GLU A 254 -19.49 13.81 -12.20
N ALA A 255 -19.45 12.79 -13.05
CA ALA A 255 -20.62 11.97 -13.36
C ALA A 255 -21.15 11.24 -12.13
N LEU A 256 -20.27 10.69 -11.30
CA LEU A 256 -20.66 10.00 -10.07
C LEU A 256 -21.29 10.96 -9.05
N VAL A 257 -20.71 12.15 -8.90
CA VAL A 257 -21.29 13.21 -8.04
C VAL A 257 -22.64 13.69 -8.56
N GLY A 258 -22.78 13.89 -9.87
CA GLY A 258 -24.05 14.25 -10.50
C GLY A 258 -25.16 13.23 -10.18
N LEU A 259 -24.83 11.94 -10.25
CA LEU A 259 -25.79 10.86 -9.89
C LEU A 259 -26.29 10.98 -8.44
N THR A 260 -25.44 11.40 -7.48
CA THR A 260 -25.90 11.60 -6.09
C THR A 260 -26.89 12.77 -5.95
N ARG A 261 -26.90 13.69 -6.92
CA ARG A 261 -27.80 14.84 -7.00
C ARG A 261 -29.06 14.58 -7.85
N GLY A 262 -29.19 13.35 -8.39
CA GLY A 262 -30.30 12.99 -9.28
C GLY A 262 -30.13 13.50 -10.71
N GLU A 263 -28.93 13.93 -11.09
CA GLU A 263 -28.59 14.30 -12.47
C GLU A 263 -28.49 13.04 -13.34
N ALA A 264 -28.64 13.20 -14.66
CA ALA A 264 -28.49 12.13 -15.64
C ALA A 264 -27.18 12.36 -16.45
N PRO A 265 -26.00 11.98 -15.92
CA PRO A 265 -24.75 12.19 -16.62
C PRO A 265 -24.69 11.37 -17.90
N GLN A 266 -23.95 11.85 -18.87
CA GLN A 266 -23.73 11.22 -20.17
C GLN A 266 -22.24 11.24 -20.52
N GLY A 267 -21.87 10.53 -21.58
CA GLY A 267 -20.51 10.55 -22.13
C GLY A 267 -19.55 9.61 -21.44
N ILE A 268 -18.25 9.92 -21.57
CA ILE A 268 -17.16 9.04 -21.20
C ILE A 268 -17.13 8.71 -19.70
N GLY A 269 -17.47 9.66 -18.84
CA GLY A 269 -17.50 9.46 -17.39
C GLY A 269 -18.47 8.35 -17.00
N LEU A 270 -19.71 8.35 -17.54
CA LEU A 270 -20.68 7.31 -17.30
C LEU A 270 -20.24 5.95 -17.85
N SER A 271 -19.60 5.93 -19.02
CA SER A 271 -19.06 4.70 -19.61
C SER A 271 -17.99 4.07 -18.76
N LEU A 272 -17.06 4.87 -18.20
CA LEU A 272 -16.01 4.41 -17.29
C LEU A 272 -16.59 3.88 -15.97
N LEU A 273 -17.54 4.60 -15.35
CA LEU A 273 -18.22 4.15 -14.15
C LEU A 273 -18.93 2.81 -14.34
N THR A 274 -19.55 2.62 -15.50
CA THR A 274 -20.23 1.38 -15.85
C THR A 274 -19.22 0.23 -16.04
N ALA A 275 -18.15 0.48 -16.80
CA ALA A 275 -17.11 -0.51 -17.08
C ALA A 275 -16.39 -0.95 -15.78
N ALA A 276 -16.14 -0.02 -14.85
CA ALA A 276 -15.53 -0.29 -13.55
C ALA A 276 -16.52 -0.79 -12.48
N SER A 277 -17.78 -1.08 -12.85
CA SER A 277 -18.81 -1.54 -11.90
C SER A 277 -19.06 -0.59 -10.72
N ALA A 278 -18.84 0.72 -10.94
CA ALA A 278 -19.14 1.77 -9.95
C ALA A 278 -20.62 2.03 -9.75
N LEU A 279 -21.46 1.45 -10.62
CA LEU A 279 -22.91 1.67 -10.63
C LEU A 279 -23.67 0.36 -10.48
N ARG A 280 -24.74 0.40 -9.70
CA ARG A 280 -25.74 -0.66 -9.62
C ARG A 280 -27.12 -0.04 -9.88
N GLU A 281 -27.83 -0.52 -10.91
CA GLU A 281 -29.16 0.01 -11.30
C GLU A 281 -29.16 1.53 -11.51
N GLY A 282 -28.07 2.07 -12.09
CA GLY A 282 -27.92 3.50 -12.35
C GLY A 282 -27.64 4.37 -11.12
N LYS A 283 -27.37 3.77 -9.96
CA LYS A 283 -27.00 4.46 -8.72
C LYS A 283 -25.55 4.18 -8.34
N PRO A 284 -24.90 5.06 -7.57
CA PRO A 284 -23.59 4.78 -7.02
C PRO A 284 -23.56 3.43 -6.27
N ALA A 285 -22.61 2.58 -6.58
CA ALA A 285 -22.35 1.31 -5.91
C ALA A 285 -21.08 1.33 -5.05
N ILE A 286 -20.41 2.47 -5.01
CA ILE A 286 -19.19 2.70 -4.24
C ILE A 286 -19.41 3.89 -3.29
N PRO A 287 -18.68 3.99 -2.16
CA PRO A 287 -18.72 5.15 -1.29
C PRO A 287 -18.22 6.42 -1.99
N ILE A 288 -18.80 7.55 -1.61
CA ILE A 288 -18.33 8.89 -1.95
C ILE A 288 -18.25 9.68 -0.65
N PHE A 289 -17.03 10.10 -0.28
CA PHE A 289 -16.78 10.85 0.94
C PHE A 289 -16.63 12.34 0.62
N PHE A 290 -17.47 13.17 1.20
CA PHE A 290 -17.43 14.62 1.06
C PHE A 290 -16.64 15.21 2.24
N ARG A 291 -15.41 15.71 2.00
CA ARG A 291 -14.64 16.40 3.04
C ARG A 291 -15.35 17.66 3.55
N GLN A 292 -16.11 18.30 2.69
CA GLN A 292 -16.99 19.38 3.06
C GLN A 292 -18.45 19.00 2.74
N PRO A 293 -19.38 18.90 3.73
CA PRO A 293 -19.22 19.27 5.16
C PRO A 293 -18.82 18.14 6.13
N GLU A 294 -18.51 16.93 5.65
CA GLU A 294 -18.40 15.72 6.49
C GLU A 294 -17.03 15.52 7.14
N GLY A 295 -16.05 16.41 6.89
CA GLY A 295 -14.66 16.22 7.34
C GLY A 295 -14.55 15.97 8.86
N GLN A 296 -15.28 16.73 9.68
CA GLN A 296 -15.25 16.56 11.14
C GLN A 296 -15.76 15.18 11.59
N VAL A 297 -16.78 14.65 10.90
CA VAL A 297 -17.34 13.32 11.18
C VAL A 297 -16.32 12.24 10.79
N ILE A 298 -15.73 12.36 9.62
CA ILE A 298 -14.69 11.44 9.13
C ILE A 298 -13.49 11.47 10.07
N ASP A 299 -13.00 12.65 10.42
CA ASP A 299 -11.88 12.84 11.34
C ASP A 299 -12.20 12.32 12.75
N GLY A 300 -13.45 12.37 13.19
CA GLY A 300 -13.89 11.77 14.43
C GLY A 300 -13.79 10.24 14.43
N VAL A 301 -14.21 9.58 13.33
CA VAL A 301 -14.03 8.12 13.15
C VAL A 301 -12.56 7.76 13.16
N VAL A 302 -11.76 8.48 12.37
CA VAL A 302 -10.31 8.27 12.26
C VAL A 302 -9.64 8.47 13.62
N GLY A 303 -9.97 9.55 14.35
CA GLY A 303 -9.45 9.85 15.68
C GLY A 303 -9.74 8.76 16.70
N ALA A 304 -10.96 8.20 16.71
CA ALA A 304 -11.32 7.09 17.59
C ALA A 304 -10.48 5.83 17.33
N VAL A 305 -10.15 5.55 16.07
CA VAL A 305 -9.26 4.46 15.68
C VAL A 305 -7.82 4.76 16.09
N GLN A 306 -7.34 5.97 15.82
CA GLN A 306 -5.97 6.41 16.15
C GLN A 306 -5.68 6.37 17.66
N GLU A 307 -6.60 6.82 18.50
CA GLU A 307 -6.50 6.71 19.96
C GLU A 307 -6.34 5.24 20.39
N THR A 308 -7.16 4.37 19.80
CA THR A 308 -7.17 2.95 20.12
C THR A 308 -5.87 2.26 19.70
N LEU A 309 -5.42 2.50 18.46
CA LEU A 309 -4.19 1.89 17.95
C LEU A 309 -2.95 2.38 18.73
N LEU A 310 -2.89 3.68 19.07
CA LEU A 310 -1.75 4.21 19.81
C LEU A 310 -1.63 3.57 21.19
N ALA A 311 -2.73 3.43 21.91
CA ALA A 311 -2.76 2.78 23.21
C ALA A 311 -2.31 1.31 23.13
N VAL A 312 -2.77 0.56 22.12
CA VAL A 312 -2.37 -0.84 21.92
C VAL A 312 -0.90 -0.95 21.53
N VAL A 313 -0.44 -0.12 20.58
CA VAL A 313 0.97 -0.14 20.17
C VAL A 313 1.88 0.21 21.33
N GLN A 314 1.60 1.25 22.10
CA GLN A 314 2.39 1.61 23.27
C GLN A 314 2.51 0.46 24.28
N ALA A 315 1.41 -0.29 24.51
CA ALA A 315 1.42 -1.41 25.43
C ALA A 315 2.26 -2.60 24.94
N HIS A 316 2.43 -2.76 23.62
CA HIS A 316 3.09 -3.93 23.03
C HIS A 316 4.46 -3.64 22.39
N TYR A 317 4.82 -2.39 22.14
CA TYR A 317 5.99 -2.00 21.34
C TYR A 317 7.30 -2.60 21.83
N THR A 318 7.60 -2.48 23.12
CA THR A 318 8.85 -3.00 23.72
C THR A 318 8.90 -4.53 23.64
N ALA A 319 7.77 -5.20 23.87
CA ALA A 319 7.69 -6.66 23.78
C ALA A 319 7.88 -7.13 22.33
N LEU A 320 7.30 -6.44 21.36
CA LEU A 320 7.52 -6.71 19.93
C LEU A 320 8.98 -6.50 19.55
N GLN A 321 9.59 -5.37 19.95
CA GLN A 321 11.00 -5.08 19.69
C GLN A 321 11.91 -6.19 20.23
N THR A 322 11.67 -6.62 21.46
CA THR A 322 12.43 -7.73 22.07
C THR A 322 12.22 -9.04 21.32
N SER A 323 10.97 -9.39 21.03
CA SER A 323 10.63 -10.67 20.40
C SER A 323 11.10 -10.76 18.93
N LEU A 324 11.23 -9.65 18.24
CA LEU A 324 11.68 -9.55 16.85
C LEU A 324 13.16 -9.17 16.75
N GLY A 325 13.91 -9.12 17.86
CA GLY A 325 15.31 -8.69 17.89
C GLY A 325 16.25 -9.44 16.95
N ASP A 326 15.89 -10.65 16.55
CA ASP A 326 16.72 -11.54 15.71
C ASP A 326 16.37 -11.49 14.21
N ILE A 327 15.45 -10.62 13.75
CA ILE A 327 15.17 -10.50 12.31
C ILE A 327 16.37 -9.91 11.55
N GLY A 328 16.54 -10.33 10.30
CA GLY A 328 17.69 -9.94 9.45
C GLY A 328 17.99 -8.45 9.42
N PRO A 329 17.01 -7.56 9.18
CA PRO A 329 17.24 -6.12 9.17
C PRO A 329 17.82 -5.57 10.47
N LEU A 330 17.35 -6.00 11.63
CA LEU A 330 17.87 -5.55 12.93
C LEU A 330 19.31 -6.03 13.17
N ARG A 331 19.62 -7.29 12.80
CA ARG A 331 21.00 -7.80 12.83
C ARG A 331 21.93 -7.01 11.91
N SER A 332 21.42 -6.49 10.81
CA SER A 332 22.17 -5.64 9.85
C SER A 332 22.23 -4.17 10.27
N GLY A 333 21.80 -3.82 11.48
CA GLY A 333 21.88 -2.47 12.02
C GLY A 333 20.82 -1.48 11.51
N ILE A 334 19.73 -1.97 10.92
CA ILE A 334 18.54 -1.15 10.63
C ILE A 334 17.78 -0.94 11.94
N SER A 335 17.31 0.28 12.18
CA SER A 335 16.60 0.58 13.43
C SER A 335 15.23 -0.09 13.49
N PHE A 336 14.75 -0.41 14.71
CA PHE A 336 13.41 -0.98 14.88
C PHE A 336 12.32 -0.04 14.36
N GLY A 337 12.46 1.28 14.52
CA GLY A 337 11.51 2.26 13.99
C GLY A 337 11.41 2.25 12.45
N GLU A 338 12.51 1.99 11.73
CA GLU A 338 12.47 1.77 10.28
C GLU A 338 11.78 0.43 9.95
N CYS A 339 12.11 -0.63 10.68
CA CYS A 339 11.48 -1.95 10.52
C CYS A 339 9.97 -1.91 10.84
N PHE A 340 9.56 -1.01 11.74
CA PHE A 340 8.18 -0.90 12.18
C PHE A 340 7.22 -0.48 11.05
N ASN A 341 7.71 0.06 9.94
CA ASN A 341 6.88 0.28 8.75
C ASN A 341 6.26 -1.04 8.25
N LEU A 342 7.07 -2.06 7.95
CA LEU A 342 6.54 -3.36 7.52
C LEU A 342 5.75 -4.03 8.66
N ILE A 343 6.26 -3.97 9.88
CA ILE A 343 5.60 -4.59 11.05
C ILE A 343 4.21 -4.00 11.25
N TRP A 344 4.05 -2.68 11.07
CA TRP A 344 2.75 -2.02 11.17
C TRP A 344 1.80 -2.44 10.04
N HIS A 345 2.28 -2.54 8.80
CA HIS A 345 1.45 -3.04 7.69
C HIS A 345 0.95 -4.47 7.95
N VAL A 346 1.76 -5.31 8.57
CA VAL A 346 1.32 -6.64 8.98
C VAL A 346 0.29 -6.57 10.12
N ILE A 347 0.52 -5.73 11.15
CA ILE A 347 -0.41 -5.58 12.28
C ILE A 347 -1.77 -5.10 11.80
N PHE A 348 -1.82 -4.00 11.04
CA PHE A 348 -3.11 -3.47 10.63
C PHE A 348 -3.81 -4.34 9.58
N GLY A 349 -3.05 -4.99 8.69
CA GLY A 349 -3.60 -5.95 7.74
C GLY A 349 -4.28 -7.13 8.46
N GLN A 350 -3.61 -7.72 9.44
CA GLN A 350 -4.16 -8.76 10.31
C GLN A 350 -5.37 -8.24 11.12
N THR A 351 -5.31 -7.00 11.63
CA THR A 351 -6.42 -6.37 12.35
C THR A 351 -7.66 -6.27 11.46
N ASN A 352 -7.48 -5.78 10.24
CA ASN A 352 -8.55 -5.67 9.25
C ASN A 352 -9.15 -7.05 8.92
N ARG A 353 -8.31 -8.07 8.78
CA ARG A 353 -8.76 -9.45 8.57
C ARG A 353 -9.62 -9.96 9.74
N VAL A 354 -9.16 -9.79 10.97
CA VAL A 354 -9.93 -10.20 12.17
C VAL A 354 -11.27 -9.48 12.22
N LEU A 355 -11.30 -8.17 11.93
CA LEU A 355 -12.54 -7.38 11.91
C LEU A 355 -13.49 -7.81 10.78
N ALA A 356 -12.95 -8.20 9.62
CA ALA A 356 -13.74 -8.72 8.51
C ALA A 356 -14.30 -10.13 8.82
N GLU A 357 -13.51 -11.03 9.41
CA GLU A 357 -13.96 -12.34 9.88
C GLU A 357 -15.07 -12.24 10.95
N GLN A 358 -15.10 -11.15 11.73
CA GLN A 358 -16.16 -10.84 12.68
C GLN A 358 -17.39 -10.18 12.02
N GLY A 359 -17.38 -9.92 10.72
CA GLY A 359 -18.44 -9.23 10.00
C GLY A 359 -18.54 -7.73 10.31
N TYR A 360 -17.51 -7.15 10.94
CA TYR A 360 -17.49 -5.71 11.24
C TYR A 360 -17.05 -4.87 10.04
N LEU A 361 -15.99 -5.27 9.35
CA LEU A 361 -15.58 -4.72 8.07
C LEU A 361 -16.16 -5.55 6.91
N ALA A 362 -16.23 -4.97 5.72
CA ALA A 362 -16.49 -5.75 4.53
C ALA A 362 -15.41 -6.82 4.36
N ASP A 363 -15.81 -7.97 3.84
CA ASP A 363 -14.92 -9.01 3.32
C ASP A 363 -15.09 -9.04 1.80
N PRO A 364 -14.30 -8.25 1.04
CA PRO A 364 -14.50 -8.11 -0.39
C PRO A 364 -14.30 -9.45 -1.11
N GLU A 365 -15.26 -9.82 -1.96
CA GLU A 365 -15.10 -10.95 -2.86
C GLU A 365 -14.59 -10.45 -4.22
N PRO A 366 -13.66 -11.17 -4.88
CA PRO A 366 -13.23 -10.86 -6.23
C PRO A 366 -14.42 -10.91 -7.20
N THR A 367 -14.52 -9.90 -8.06
CA THR A 367 -15.55 -9.86 -9.10
C THR A 367 -15.12 -10.65 -10.33
N TYR A 368 -13.81 -10.73 -10.58
CA TYR A 368 -13.22 -11.36 -11.74
C TYR A 368 -12.16 -12.39 -11.36
N PRO A 369 -11.88 -13.40 -12.18
CA PRO A 369 -10.75 -14.29 -11.98
C PRO A 369 -9.43 -13.51 -11.88
N ASN A 370 -8.59 -13.87 -10.91
CA ASN A 370 -7.31 -13.21 -10.60
C ASN A 370 -7.41 -11.75 -10.12
N GLU A 371 -8.60 -11.30 -9.76
CA GLU A 371 -8.79 -10.04 -9.07
C GLU A 371 -8.47 -10.20 -7.59
N GLY A 372 -7.87 -9.16 -6.97
CA GLY A 372 -7.66 -9.07 -5.54
C GLY A 372 -8.96 -8.75 -4.79
N ARG A 373 -8.91 -8.90 -3.48
CA ARG A 373 -10.03 -8.59 -2.58
C ARG A 373 -9.85 -7.15 -2.09
N TYR A 374 -10.64 -6.21 -2.62
CA TYR A 374 -10.53 -4.78 -2.34
C TYR A 374 -11.86 -4.05 -2.42
N ARG A 375 -11.88 -2.81 -1.88
CA ARG A 375 -12.91 -1.80 -2.12
C ARG A 375 -12.26 -0.52 -2.61
N TRP A 376 -13.02 0.30 -3.30
CA TRP A 376 -12.58 1.59 -3.79
C TRP A 376 -13.69 2.63 -3.66
N TRP A 377 -13.30 3.90 -3.67
CA TRP A 377 -14.19 5.01 -3.41
C TRP A 377 -13.67 6.31 -4.02
N LEU A 378 -14.52 7.35 -4.02
CA LEU A 378 -14.17 8.72 -4.36
C LEU A 378 -14.14 9.57 -3.10
N THR A 379 -13.11 10.40 -2.92
CA THR A 379 -13.07 11.47 -1.91
C THR A 379 -13.14 12.82 -2.62
N ILE A 380 -13.96 13.72 -2.10
CA ILE A 380 -14.17 15.08 -2.60
C ILE A 380 -13.70 16.04 -1.50
N SER A 381 -12.72 16.88 -1.84
CA SER A 381 -12.07 17.86 -0.94
C SER A 381 -12.79 19.20 -0.94
#